data_cb6e773ca370e1fdfb1427539493ffc7
#
_entry.id   cb6e773ca370e1fdfb1427539493ffc7
#
_cell.length_a   1.000
_cell.length_b   1.000
_cell.length_c   1.000
_cell.angle_alpha   90.00
_cell.angle_beta   90.00
_cell.angle_gamma   90.00
#
_symmetry.space_group_name_H-M   'P 1'
#
loop_
_entity.id
_entity.type
_entity.pdbx_description
1 polymer ?
#
loop_
_entity_poly.entity_id
_entity_poly.type
_entity_poly.pdbx_seq_one_letter_code
_entity_poly.pdbx_strand_id
1 'polypeptide(L)'
;MKLTGAQILIKCLEKEGVQHVFGLPGGVILPTFDVIYDSKIKLILNKHEQGATHMADGYARATGRPGVCIVTSGPAATNTVTGLATAYMDSVPVICITGQVVTSAIGSDAFQEVD
;
A
#
# COMPACT_ATOMS: atom_id res chain seq x y z
N MET A 1 8.28 -23.15 -9.27
CA MET A 1 7.97 -21.93 -10.04
C MET A 1 8.61 -20.77 -9.31
N LYS A 2 9.41 -19.95 -9.99
CA LYS A 2 9.98 -18.76 -9.38
C LYS A 2 8.97 -17.60 -9.53
N LEU A 3 8.69 -16.92 -8.43
CA LEU A 3 7.81 -15.74 -8.38
C LEU A 3 8.65 -14.50 -8.07
N THR A 4 8.24 -13.35 -8.58
CA THR A 4 8.79 -12.06 -8.17
C THR A 4 8.26 -11.67 -6.79
N GLY A 5 8.94 -10.75 -6.08
CA GLY A 5 8.44 -10.23 -4.81
C GLY A 5 7.04 -9.62 -4.92
N ALA A 6 6.76 -8.88 -6.01
CA ALA A 6 5.44 -8.33 -6.29
C ALA A 6 4.37 -9.43 -6.40
N GLN A 7 4.67 -10.50 -7.14
CA GLN A 7 3.74 -11.65 -7.27
C GLN A 7 3.53 -12.36 -5.93
N ILE A 8 4.57 -12.50 -5.12
CA ILE A 8 4.45 -13.11 -3.78
C ILE A 8 3.55 -12.24 -2.90
N LEU A 9 3.78 -10.93 -2.87
CA LEU A 9 2.98 -10.00 -2.08
C LEU A 9 1.50 -10.09 -2.42
N ILE A 10 1.16 -9.97 -3.69
CA ILE A 10 -0.26 -10.01 -4.12
C ILE A 10 -0.89 -11.38 -3.84
N LYS A 11 -0.18 -12.47 -4.08
CA LYS A 11 -0.68 -13.81 -3.73
C LYS A 11 -0.89 -14.00 -2.23
N CYS A 12 -0.06 -13.42 -1.37
CA CYS A 12 -0.26 -13.42 0.08
C CYS A 12 -1.54 -12.66 0.44
N LEU A 13 -1.74 -11.45 -0.12
CA LEU A 13 -2.96 -10.69 0.12
C LEU A 13 -4.22 -11.44 -0.34
N GLU A 14 -4.17 -12.07 -1.51
CA GLU A 14 -5.28 -12.92 -2.00
C GLU A 14 -5.57 -14.08 -1.04
N LYS A 15 -4.52 -14.74 -0.54
CA LYS A 15 -4.63 -15.87 0.38
C LYS A 15 -5.22 -15.47 1.74
N GLU A 16 -4.92 -14.26 2.21
CA GLU A 16 -5.51 -13.65 3.40
C GLU A 16 -6.94 -13.13 3.16
N GLY A 17 -7.47 -13.29 1.96
CA GLY A 17 -8.84 -12.91 1.63
C GLY A 17 -9.04 -11.42 1.38
N VAL A 18 -7.99 -10.68 1.08
CA VAL A 18 -8.07 -9.26 0.71
C VAL A 18 -8.81 -9.13 -0.62
N GLN A 19 -9.88 -8.36 -0.63
CA GLN A 19 -10.72 -8.14 -1.80
C GLN A 19 -10.51 -6.77 -2.42
N HIS A 20 -10.11 -5.78 -1.63
CA HIS A 20 -9.93 -4.39 -2.04
C HIS A 20 -8.60 -3.87 -1.52
N VAL A 21 -7.91 -3.13 -2.38
CA VAL A 21 -6.71 -2.37 -2.05
C VAL A 21 -6.95 -0.93 -2.48
N PHE A 22 -6.63 0.01 -1.59
CA PHE A 22 -6.69 1.43 -1.85
C PHE A 22 -5.28 1.92 -2.16
N GLY A 23 -5.09 2.71 -3.21
CA GLY A 23 -3.73 3.10 -3.52
C GLY A 23 -3.56 4.08 -4.66
N LEU A 24 -2.34 4.56 -4.77
CA LEU A 24 -1.89 5.41 -5.86
C LEU A 24 -0.57 4.86 -6.40
N PRO A 25 -0.54 4.42 -7.67
CA PRO A 25 0.69 3.91 -8.28
C PRO A 25 1.73 5.01 -8.39
N GLY A 26 2.99 4.63 -8.26
CA GLY A 26 4.14 5.51 -8.45
C GLY A 26 5.39 4.69 -8.71
N GLY A 27 6.46 5.33 -9.16
CA GLY A 27 7.66 4.74 -9.76
C GLY A 27 8.06 3.35 -9.26
N VAL A 28 8.56 3.25 -8.04
CA VAL A 28 9.15 2.00 -7.53
C VAL A 28 8.14 0.89 -7.22
N ILE A 29 6.85 1.21 -7.05
CA ILE A 29 5.80 0.24 -6.72
C ILE A 29 5.01 -0.24 -7.96
N LEU A 30 5.29 0.29 -9.14
CA LEU A 30 4.62 -0.10 -10.39
C LEU A 30 4.58 -1.62 -10.62
N PRO A 31 5.65 -2.37 -10.39
CA PRO A 31 5.60 -3.83 -10.57
C PRO A 31 4.52 -4.52 -9.72
N THR A 32 4.21 -3.97 -8.54
CA THR A 32 3.14 -4.50 -7.68
C THR A 32 1.77 -4.16 -8.25
N PHE A 33 1.56 -2.94 -8.74
CA PHE A 33 0.32 -2.53 -9.38
C PHE A 33 0.05 -3.28 -10.68
N ASP A 34 1.10 -3.61 -11.44
CA ASP A 34 0.99 -4.45 -12.63
C ASP A 34 0.44 -5.85 -12.28
N VAL A 35 0.94 -6.47 -11.22
CA VAL A 35 0.42 -7.76 -10.74
C VAL A 35 -1.01 -7.66 -10.22
N ILE A 36 -1.39 -6.54 -9.56
CA ILE A 36 -2.78 -6.33 -9.09
C ILE A 36 -3.75 -6.34 -10.28
N TYR A 37 -3.35 -5.80 -11.42
CA TYR A 37 -4.20 -5.74 -12.61
C TYR A 37 -4.72 -7.12 -13.04
N ASP A 38 -3.89 -8.14 -12.93
CA ASP A 38 -4.22 -9.53 -13.28
C ASP A 38 -4.75 -10.36 -12.09
N SER A 39 -4.90 -9.73 -10.92
CA SER A 39 -5.34 -10.39 -9.69
C SER A 39 -6.86 -10.34 -9.51
N LYS A 40 -7.36 -11.04 -8.49
CA LYS A 40 -8.76 -10.94 -8.04
C LYS A 40 -9.02 -9.73 -7.15
N ILE A 41 -7.97 -9.04 -6.72
CA ILE A 41 -8.06 -7.89 -5.83
C ILE A 41 -8.53 -6.67 -6.63
N LYS A 42 -9.56 -6.02 -6.16
CA LYS A 42 -10.05 -4.78 -6.75
C LYS A 42 -9.25 -3.60 -6.26
N LEU A 43 -8.55 -2.93 -7.17
CA LEU A 43 -7.85 -1.69 -6.90
C LEU A 43 -8.82 -0.50 -6.92
N ILE A 44 -8.83 0.27 -5.85
CA ILE A 44 -9.52 1.56 -5.75
C ILE A 44 -8.47 2.67 -5.81
N LEU A 45 -8.41 3.34 -6.95
CA LEU A 45 -7.45 4.42 -7.17
C LEU A 45 -7.85 5.67 -6.38
N ASN A 46 -6.86 6.30 -5.79
CA ASN A 46 -6.96 7.57 -5.09
C ASN A 46 -6.19 8.65 -5.85
N LYS A 47 -6.46 9.91 -5.52
CA LYS A 47 -5.69 11.05 -6.03
C LYS A 47 -4.65 11.57 -5.04
N HIS A 48 -4.63 11.03 -3.83
CA HIS A 48 -3.70 11.38 -2.75
C HIS A 48 -3.58 10.21 -1.78
N GLU A 49 -2.37 9.92 -1.30
CA GLU A 49 -2.08 8.76 -0.46
C GLU A 49 -2.76 8.82 0.91
N GLN A 50 -2.93 10.01 1.46
CA GLN A 50 -3.73 10.22 2.67
C GLN A 50 -5.16 9.70 2.48
N GLY A 51 -5.76 9.96 1.31
CA GLY A 51 -7.07 9.41 0.96
C GLY A 51 -7.09 7.88 0.93
N ALA A 52 -6.01 7.25 0.44
CA ALA A 52 -5.90 5.80 0.43
C ALA A 52 -5.94 5.21 1.84
N THR A 53 -5.19 5.79 2.78
CA THR A 53 -5.19 5.33 4.18
C THR A 53 -6.53 5.58 4.87
N HIS A 54 -7.18 6.72 4.64
CA HIS A 54 -8.52 6.98 5.19
C HIS A 54 -9.59 6.04 4.59
N MET A 55 -9.49 5.68 3.32
CA MET A 55 -10.40 4.69 2.72
C MET A 55 -10.16 3.29 3.32
N ALA A 56 -8.91 2.90 3.55
CA ALA A 56 -8.58 1.65 4.23
C ALA A 56 -9.14 1.63 5.66
N ASP A 57 -8.99 2.74 6.41
CA ASP A 57 -9.58 2.90 7.74
C ASP A 57 -11.11 2.76 7.70
N GLY A 58 -11.78 3.49 6.81
CA GLY A 58 -13.23 3.40 6.65
C GLY A 58 -13.71 2.00 6.24
N TYR A 59 -12.97 1.32 5.36
CA TYR A 59 -13.25 -0.06 4.99
C TYR A 59 -13.16 -1.02 6.19
N ALA A 60 -12.12 -0.86 7.00
CA ALA A 60 -11.93 -1.69 8.19
C ALA A 60 -13.06 -1.48 9.20
N ARG A 61 -13.47 -0.24 9.45
CA ARG A 61 -14.61 0.09 10.33
C ARG A 61 -15.92 -0.52 9.82
N ALA A 62 -16.17 -0.44 8.52
CA ALA A 62 -17.42 -0.90 7.93
C ALA A 62 -17.51 -2.43 7.82
N THR A 63 -16.39 -3.12 7.63
CA THR A 63 -16.39 -4.56 7.33
C THR A 63 -15.91 -5.45 8.48
N GLY A 64 -15.25 -4.86 9.48
CA GLY A 64 -14.57 -5.60 10.54
C GLY A 64 -13.32 -6.37 10.06
N ARG A 65 -12.83 -6.08 8.86
CA ARG A 65 -11.64 -6.70 8.26
C ARG A 65 -10.52 -5.66 8.11
N PRO A 66 -9.24 -6.05 8.14
CA PRO A 66 -8.16 -5.12 7.88
C PRO A 66 -8.33 -4.41 6.54
N GLY A 67 -8.18 -3.08 6.54
CA GLY A 67 -8.09 -2.29 5.32
C GLY A 67 -6.66 -2.28 4.81
N VAL A 68 -6.47 -2.38 3.49
CA VAL A 68 -5.14 -2.44 2.89
C VAL A 68 -4.95 -1.27 1.93
N CYS A 69 -3.87 -0.52 2.12
CA CYS A 69 -3.44 0.48 1.14
C CYS A 69 -2.02 0.22 0.67
N ILE A 70 -1.76 0.56 -0.60
CA ILE A 70 -0.45 0.42 -1.24
C ILE A 70 -0.09 1.74 -1.90
N VAL A 71 1.09 2.27 -1.56
CA VAL A 71 1.60 3.54 -2.08
C VAL A 71 3.07 3.43 -2.43
N THR A 72 3.60 4.38 -3.20
CA THR A 72 5.02 4.38 -3.55
C THR A 72 5.90 4.89 -2.40
N SER A 73 7.18 5.08 -2.69
CA SER A 73 8.22 5.50 -1.73
C SER A 73 8.18 6.99 -1.40
N GLY A 74 8.97 7.38 -0.43
CA GLY A 74 9.29 8.77 -0.10
C GLY A 74 8.05 9.59 0.25
N PRO A 75 7.77 10.68 -0.49
CA PRO A 75 6.66 11.58 -0.18
C PRO A 75 5.30 10.89 -0.18
N ALA A 76 5.12 9.82 -0.94
CA ALA A 76 3.90 9.03 -0.91
C ALA A 76 3.75 8.28 0.41
N ALA A 77 4.83 7.69 0.92
CA ALA A 77 4.83 7.03 2.23
C ALA A 77 4.53 8.04 3.36
N THR A 78 5.17 9.21 3.36
CA THR A 78 4.92 10.26 4.38
C THR A 78 3.50 10.83 4.30
N ASN A 79 2.88 10.89 3.13
CA ASN A 79 1.48 11.30 2.98
C ASN A 79 0.48 10.34 3.65
N THR A 80 0.89 9.14 4.01
CA THR A 80 0.02 8.17 4.72
C THR A 80 -0.07 8.43 6.23
N VAL A 81 0.83 9.21 6.80
CA VAL A 81 1.01 9.38 8.26
C VAL A 81 -0.28 9.81 8.95
N THR A 82 -0.99 10.79 8.42
CA THR A 82 -2.24 11.29 9.03
C THR A 82 -3.30 10.18 9.12
N GLY A 83 -3.49 9.41 8.04
CA GLY A 83 -4.46 8.30 8.03
C GLY A 83 -4.05 7.17 8.97
N LEU A 84 -2.76 6.84 9.02
CA LEU A 84 -2.24 5.84 9.95
C LEU A 84 -2.38 6.29 11.41
N ALA A 85 -2.11 7.57 11.70
CA ALA A 85 -2.30 8.12 13.04
C ALA A 85 -3.78 8.04 13.48
N THR A 86 -4.71 8.34 12.58
CA THR A 86 -6.15 8.21 12.84
C THR A 86 -6.52 6.75 13.16
N ALA A 87 -6.10 5.81 12.32
CA ALA A 87 -6.36 4.39 12.52
C ALA A 87 -5.75 3.88 13.85
N TYR A 88 -4.52 4.31 14.15
CA TYR A 88 -3.82 3.94 15.37
C TYR A 88 -4.54 4.42 16.62
N MET A 89 -4.97 5.69 16.66
CA MET A 89 -5.68 6.27 17.81
C MET A 89 -6.99 5.54 18.13
N ASP A 90 -7.67 5.07 17.09
CA ASP A 90 -8.96 4.38 17.23
C ASP A 90 -8.84 2.86 17.22
N SER A 91 -7.63 2.30 17.21
CA SER A 91 -7.35 0.86 17.15
C SER A 91 -8.01 0.16 15.93
N VAL A 92 -8.01 0.84 14.78
CA VAL A 92 -8.56 0.31 13.53
C VAL A 92 -7.46 -0.46 12.77
N PRO A 93 -7.70 -1.70 12.33
CA PRO A 93 -6.69 -2.50 11.64
C PRO A 93 -6.49 -2.01 10.20
N VAL A 94 -5.38 -1.32 9.95
CA VAL A 94 -4.95 -0.88 8.62
C VAL A 94 -3.57 -1.43 8.33
N ILE A 95 -3.40 -2.00 7.13
CA ILE A 95 -2.12 -2.42 6.59
C ILE A 95 -1.73 -1.43 5.51
N CYS A 96 -0.64 -0.71 5.73
CA CYS A 96 -0.08 0.22 4.76
C CYS A 96 1.23 -0.35 4.20
N ILE A 97 1.25 -0.62 2.90
CA ILE A 97 2.42 -1.13 2.19
C ILE A 97 3.01 0.01 1.39
N THR A 98 4.25 0.38 1.70
CA THR A 98 4.96 1.44 1.00
C THR A 98 6.08 0.87 0.14
N GLY A 99 6.30 1.46 -1.02
CA GLY A 99 7.51 1.20 -1.78
C GLY A 99 8.74 1.77 -1.08
N GLN A 100 9.92 1.33 -1.52
CA GLN A 100 11.20 1.93 -1.16
C GLN A 100 12.09 1.96 -2.40
N VAL A 101 13.06 2.86 -2.43
CA VAL A 101 14.08 2.90 -3.47
C VAL A 101 14.87 1.58 -3.49
N VAL A 102 15.60 1.32 -4.56
CA VAL A 102 16.42 0.10 -4.66
C VAL A 102 17.40 0.02 -3.50
N THR A 103 17.65 -1.18 -3.00
CA THR A 103 18.45 -1.43 -1.79
C THR A 103 19.81 -0.73 -1.80
N SER A 104 20.45 -0.64 -2.98
CA SER A 104 21.75 0.03 -3.14
C SER A 104 21.69 1.55 -3.05
N ALA A 105 20.51 2.15 -3.13
CA ALA A 105 20.31 3.60 -3.06
C ALA A 105 19.78 4.08 -1.70
N ILE A 106 19.44 3.17 -0.79
CA ILE A 106 18.96 3.53 0.56
C ILE A 106 20.06 4.26 1.30
N GLY A 107 19.72 5.43 1.89
CA GLY A 107 20.65 6.28 2.64
C GLY A 107 21.58 7.14 1.76
N SER A 108 21.25 7.29 0.47
CA SER A 108 22.06 8.11 -0.46
C SER A 108 21.35 9.37 -0.95
N ASP A 109 20.29 9.81 -0.26
CA ASP A 109 19.43 10.92 -0.67
C ASP A 109 18.84 10.70 -2.08
N ALA A 110 18.44 9.47 -2.36
CA ALA A 110 17.90 9.09 -3.65
C ALA A 110 16.55 9.80 -3.91
N PHE A 111 16.20 9.96 -5.19
CA PHE A 111 14.92 10.55 -5.57
C PHE A 111 13.73 9.76 -4.97
N GLN A 112 12.85 10.45 -4.27
CA GLN A 112 11.71 9.88 -3.56
C GLN A 112 12.10 8.83 -2.50
N GLU A 113 13.23 9.02 -1.85
CA GLU A 113 13.60 8.30 -0.63
C GLU A 113 13.09 9.06 0.60
N VAL A 114 12.76 8.32 1.64
CA VAL A 114 12.54 8.81 3.01
C VAL A 114 12.98 7.73 3.98
N ASP A 115 13.66 8.13 5.03
CA ASP A 115 14.13 7.26 6.14
C ASP A 115 13.02 7.04 7.18
#